data_8b3255ffc4f97c51bd9748eb6106a529
#
_entry.id   8b3255ffc4f97c51bd9748eb6106a529
#
_cell.length_a   1.000
_cell.length_b   1.000
_cell.length_c   1.000
_cell.angle_alpha   90.00
_cell.angle_beta   90.00
_cell.angle_gamma   90.00
#
_symmetry.space_group_name_H-M   'P 1'
#
loop_
_entity.id
_entity.type
_entity.pdbx_description
1 polymer ?
#
loop_
_entity_poly.entity_id
_entity_poly.type
_entity_poly.pdbx_seq_one_letter_code
_entity_poly.pdbx_strand_id
1 'polypeptide(L)'
;MKHKITELASVIRSKNSGPYELTFDIIFKEFETYNRIKELNAITEKMFAKLYNISESDIIKLVYFDPAKAVKITIVRPISSGSLGETDVYGAQQHAPLMSLEFDL
;
A
#
# COMPACT_ATOMS: atom_id res chain seq x y z
N MET A 1 6.58 -21.28 -2.45
CA MET A 1 5.79 -21.33 -1.23
C MET A 1 5.13 -19.98 -0.99
N LYS A 2 3.82 -19.97 -0.75
CA LYS A 2 3.09 -18.73 -0.53
C LYS A 2 3.19 -18.25 0.91
N HIS A 3 3.40 -16.95 1.05
CA HIS A 3 3.47 -16.28 2.34
C HIS A 3 2.46 -15.15 2.39
N LYS A 4 1.72 -15.05 3.48
CA LYS A 4 0.80 -13.94 3.68
C LYS A 4 1.57 -12.67 4.03
N ILE A 5 1.13 -11.54 3.48
CA ILE A 5 1.78 -10.25 3.78
C ILE A 5 1.80 -9.96 5.29
N THR A 6 0.78 -10.40 6.01
CA THR A 6 0.70 -10.23 7.47
C THR A 6 1.80 -10.95 8.23
N GLU A 7 2.39 -11.98 7.63
CA GLU A 7 3.54 -12.69 8.20
C GLU A 7 4.86 -11.97 7.90
N LEU A 8 4.92 -11.27 6.76
CA LEU A 8 6.14 -10.67 6.24
C LEU A 8 6.34 -9.22 6.66
N ALA A 9 5.25 -8.50 6.90
CA ALA A 9 5.28 -7.08 7.23
C ALA A 9 5.18 -6.86 8.73
N SER A 10 5.96 -5.91 9.24
CA SER A 10 5.85 -5.45 10.62
C SER A 10 4.76 -4.41 10.77
N VAL A 11 4.53 -3.62 9.70
CA VAL A 11 3.51 -2.56 9.69
C VAL A 11 2.86 -2.52 8.32
N ILE A 12 1.53 -2.44 8.31
CA ILE A 12 0.74 -2.12 7.13
C ILE A 12 -0.23 -1.04 7.58
N ARG A 13 -0.13 0.13 6.98
CA ARG A 13 -0.96 1.26 7.41
C ARG A 13 -1.32 2.15 6.23
N SER A 14 -2.35 2.99 6.45
CA SER A 14 -2.73 4.03 5.51
C SER A 14 -3.03 5.31 6.27
N LYS A 15 -2.83 6.44 5.61
CA LYS A 15 -3.13 7.76 6.18
C LYS A 15 -3.36 8.78 5.08
N ASN A 16 -4.11 9.85 5.40
CA ASN A 16 -4.22 10.98 4.49
C ASN A 16 -2.88 11.68 4.36
N SER A 17 -2.49 12.00 3.13
CA SER A 17 -1.32 12.83 2.84
C SER A 17 -1.75 14.19 2.27
N GLY A 18 -3.06 14.48 2.36
CA GLY A 18 -3.71 15.68 1.90
C GLY A 18 -5.19 15.41 1.79
N PRO A 19 -6.06 16.40 1.53
CA PRO A 19 -7.50 16.18 1.46
C PRO A 19 -7.91 15.23 0.33
N TYR A 20 -7.08 15.14 -0.72
CA TYR A 20 -7.35 14.31 -1.90
C TYR A 20 -6.29 13.24 -2.15
N GLU A 21 -5.42 12.98 -1.18
CA GLU A 21 -4.35 11.99 -1.30
C GLU A 21 -4.35 11.05 -0.12
N LEU A 22 -4.03 9.79 -0.40
CA LEU A 22 -3.94 8.71 0.57
C LEU A 22 -2.62 7.98 0.36
N THR A 23 -1.86 7.79 1.42
CA THR A 23 -0.58 7.07 1.37
C THR A 23 -0.67 5.77 2.15
N PHE A 24 -0.16 4.70 1.53
CA PHE A 24 -0.03 3.38 2.13
C PHE A 24 1.43 3.09 2.40
N ASP A 25 1.71 2.52 3.57
CA ASP A 25 3.05 2.04 3.92
C ASP A 25 2.98 0.55 4.22
N ILE A 26 3.86 -0.21 3.58
CA ILE A 26 4.10 -1.62 3.90
C ILE A 26 5.56 -1.71 4.33
N ILE A 27 5.80 -1.99 5.62
CA ILE A 27 7.15 -2.08 6.17
C ILE A 27 7.43 -3.55 6.47
N PHE A 28 8.45 -4.10 5.83
CA PHE A 28 8.77 -5.51 6.00
C PHE A 28 9.64 -5.73 7.24
N LYS A 29 9.55 -6.92 7.81
CA LYS A 29 10.33 -7.29 9.01
C LYS A 29 11.81 -7.44 8.70
N GLU A 30 12.11 -8.06 7.56
CA GLU A 30 13.47 -8.44 7.19
C GLU A 30 13.90 -7.80 5.87
N PHE A 31 15.17 -7.39 5.77
CA PHE A 31 15.71 -6.88 4.52
C PHE A 31 15.70 -7.95 3.42
N GLU A 32 15.96 -9.19 3.79
CA GLU A 32 15.97 -10.29 2.83
C GLU A 32 14.61 -10.42 2.12
N THR A 33 13.53 -10.37 2.89
CA THR A 33 12.17 -10.42 2.33
C THR A 33 11.88 -9.20 1.48
N TYR A 34 12.21 -8.02 1.97
CA TYR A 34 12.03 -6.77 1.25
C TYR A 34 12.77 -6.81 -0.10
N ASN A 35 14.03 -7.21 -0.09
CA ASN A 35 14.84 -7.29 -1.32
C ASN A 35 14.26 -8.29 -2.30
N ARG A 36 13.73 -9.40 -1.82
CA ARG A 36 13.10 -10.42 -2.65
C ARG A 36 11.84 -9.88 -3.34
N ILE A 37 11.00 -9.19 -2.57
CA ILE A 37 9.79 -8.54 -3.10
C ILE A 37 10.16 -7.51 -4.18
N LYS A 38 11.21 -6.72 -3.93
CA LYS A 38 11.70 -5.72 -4.87
C LYS A 38 12.25 -6.36 -6.15
N GLU A 39 13.09 -7.39 -6.03
CA GLU A 39 13.66 -8.11 -7.16
C GLU A 39 12.59 -8.72 -8.05
N LEU A 40 11.56 -9.32 -7.44
CA LEU A 40 10.46 -9.95 -8.16
C LEU A 40 9.46 -8.92 -8.69
N ASN A 41 9.62 -7.65 -8.31
CA ASN A 41 8.66 -6.59 -8.63
C ASN A 41 7.23 -7.02 -8.26
N ALA A 42 7.09 -7.60 -7.07
CA ALA A 42 5.84 -8.23 -6.64
C ALA A 42 4.73 -7.24 -6.34
N ILE A 43 5.10 -6.00 -6.01
CA ILE A 43 4.14 -4.92 -5.75
C ILE A 43 4.31 -3.87 -6.83
N THR A 44 3.28 -3.71 -7.66
CA THR A 44 3.30 -2.79 -8.81
C THR A 44 2.06 -1.92 -8.78
N GLU A 45 2.10 -0.82 -9.56
CA GLU A 45 0.93 0.04 -9.75
C GLU A 45 -0.25 -0.75 -10.31
N LYS A 46 0.01 -1.62 -11.27
CA LYS A 46 -1.03 -2.46 -11.90
C LYS A 46 -1.71 -3.37 -10.89
N MET A 47 -0.92 -4.04 -10.06
CA MET A 47 -1.45 -4.92 -9.01
C MET A 47 -2.27 -4.14 -7.99
N PHE A 48 -1.74 -3.00 -7.55
CA PHE A 48 -2.42 -2.15 -6.56
C PHE A 48 -3.72 -1.58 -7.12
N ALA A 49 -3.71 -1.10 -8.36
CA ALA A 49 -4.92 -0.59 -9.02
C ALA A 49 -6.00 -1.65 -9.09
N LYS A 50 -5.64 -2.88 -9.43
CA LYS A 50 -6.58 -4.00 -9.48
C LYS A 50 -7.14 -4.33 -8.11
N LEU A 51 -6.28 -4.36 -7.09
CA LEU A 51 -6.68 -4.67 -5.71
C LEU A 51 -7.68 -3.66 -5.17
N TYR A 52 -7.49 -2.38 -5.48
CA TYR A 52 -8.33 -1.29 -5.00
C TYR A 52 -9.43 -0.88 -5.98
N ASN A 53 -9.49 -1.54 -7.14
CA ASN A 53 -10.48 -1.25 -8.19
C ASN A 53 -10.44 0.22 -8.60
N ILE A 54 -9.24 0.72 -8.86
CA ILE A 54 -8.98 2.08 -9.34
C ILE A 54 -8.19 2.03 -10.65
N SER A 55 -8.10 3.17 -11.33
CA SER A 55 -7.26 3.30 -12.51
C SER A 55 -5.79 3.44 -12.09
N GLU A 56 -4.86 2.89 -12.88
CA GLU A 56 -3.43 3.10 -12.64
C GLU A 56 -3.07 4.58 -12.65
N SER A 57 -3.82 5.40 -13.43
CA SER A 57 -3.61 6.85 -13.46
C SER A 57 -3.95 7.54 -12.15
N ASP A 58 -4.68 6.88 -11.26
CA ASP A 58 -4.97 7.41 -9.92
C ASP A 58 -3.82 7.19 -8.95
N ILE A 59 -2.83 6.39 -9.32
CA ILE A 59 -1.64 6.17 -8.50
C ILE A 59 -0.62 7.25 -8.80
N ILE A 60 -0.35 8.10 -7.81
CA ILE A 60 0.58 9.22 -7.95
C ILE A 60 2.02 8.72 -7.97
N LYS A 61 2.34 7.80 -7.06
CA LYS A 61 3.67 7.18 -7.01
C LYS A 61 3.65 5.88 -6.23
N LEU A 62 4.60 5.01 -6.58
CA LEU A 62 4.89 3.78 -5.86
C LEU A 62 6.41 3.71 -5.72
N VAL A 63 6.91 3.69 -4.50
CA VAL A 63 8.34 3.78 -4.21
C VAL A 63 8.76 2.64 -3.28
N TYR A 64 9.86 1.98 -3.64
CA TYR A 64 10.56 1.05 -2.75
C TYR A 64 11.59 1.86 -1.97
N PHE A 65 11.35 2.06 -0.69
CA PHE A 65 12.20 2.88 0.17
C PHE A 65 13.14 1.99 0.98
N ASP A 66 14.35 1.82 0.48
CA ASP A 66 15.33 0.86 1.03
C ASP A 66 15.65 1.09 2.52
N PRO A 67 15.91 2.33 2.98
CA PRO A 67 16.31 2.52 4.38
C PRO A 67 15.32 2.00 5.40
N ALA A 68 14.04 2.00 5.06
CA ALA A 68 12.97 1.57 5.96
C ALA A 68 12.43 0.18 5.65
N LYS A 69 12.96 -0.53 4.66
CA LYS A 69 12.42 -1.80 4.17
C LYS A 69 10.93 -1.64 3.82
N ALA A 70 10.58 -0.54 3.17
CA ALA A 70 9.19 -0.14 2.98
C ALA A 70 8.83 0.03 1.52
N VAL A 71 7.57 -0.30 1.20
CA VAL A 71 6.94 0.08 -0.06
C VAL A 71 5.91 1.15 0.27
N LYS A 72 5.99 2.29 -0.40
CA LYS A 72 5.10 3.43 -0.19
C LYS A 72 4.30 3.69 -1.46
N ILE A 73 2.98 3.79 -1.32
CA ILE A 73 2.08 4.01 -2.44
C ILE A 73 1.18 5.19 -2.11
N THR A 74 1.15 6.18 -2.99
CA THR A 74 0.28 7.36 -2.85
C THR A 74 -0.72 7.37 -3.99
N ILE A 75 -2.00 7.51 -3.65
CA ILE A 75 -3.08 7.54 -4.64
C ILE A 75 -3.92 8.81 -4.48
N VAL A 76 -4.66 9.14 -5.54
CA VAL A 76 -5.71 10.15 -5.47
C VAL A 76 -6.87 9.56 -4.68
N ARG A 77 -7.33 10.27 -3.68
CA ARG A 77 -8.47 9.83 -2.87
C ARG A 77 -9.77 10.22 -3.57
N PRO A 78 -10.67 9.25 -3.84
CA PRO A 78 -11.89 9.54 -4.60
C PRO A 78 -12.87 10.46 -3.85
N ILE A 79 -12.81 10.46 -2.51
CA ILE A 79 -13.65 11.35 -1.69
C ILE A 79 -12.70 12.17 -0.82
N SER A 80 -12.89 13.50 -0.83
CA SER A 80 -12.07 14.40 -0.01
C SER A 80 -12.21 14.07 1.47
N SER A 81 -11.10 14.11 2.19
CA SER A 81 -11.07 13.92 3.63
C SER A 81 -12.02 14.90 4.31
N GLY A 82 -12.96 14.40 5.12
CA GLY A 82 -13.95 15.22 5.80
C GLY A 82 -15.18 15.56 4.97
N SER A 83 -15.30 15.07 3.72
CA SER A 83 -16.49 15.27 2.89
C SER A 83 -17.68 14.54 3.48
N LEU A 84 -18.87 15.02 3.13
CA LEU A 84 -20.13 14.33 3.50
C LEU A 84 -20.10 12.92 2.90
N GLY A 85 -20.34 11.93 3.74
CA GLY A 85 -20.27 10.52 3.34
C GLY A 85 -18.90 9.88 3.58
N GLU A 86 -17.88 10.65 3.94
CA GLU A 86 -16.57 10.12 4.30
C GLU A 86 -16.60 9.63 5.75
N THR A 87 -16.32 8.33 5.96
CA THR A 87 -16.32 7.71 7.29
C THR A 87 -14.92 7.46 7.83
N ASP A 88 -13.88 7.67 7.02
CA ASP A 88 -12.49 7.47 7.42
C ASP A 88 -11.69 8.74 7.12
N VAL A 89 -11.92 9.76 7.95
CA VAL A 89 -11.33 11.09 7.79
C VAL A 89 -9.80 11.04 7.73
N TYR A 90 -9.19 10.17 8.53
CA TYR A 90 -7.73 10.07 8.62
C TYR A 90 -7.13 9.08 7.60
N GLY A 91 -7.96 8.35 6.89
CA GLY A 91 -7.49 7.32 5.96
C GLY A 91 -6.87 6.11 6.64
N ALA A 92 -7.10 5.93 7.96
CA ALA A 92 -6.42 4.91 8.75
C ALA A 92 -6.94 3.49 8.51
N GLN A 93 -8.12 3.36 7.91
CA GLN A 93 -8.75 2.06 7.66
C GLN A 93 -8.61 1.58 6.22
N GLN A 94 -8.02 2.39 5.34
CA GLN A 94 -7.96 2.09 3.90
C GLN A 94 -6.95 1.01 3.55
N HIS A 95 -6.09 0.62 4.46
CA HIS A 95 -5.09 -0.43 4.23
C HIS A 95 -5.66 -1.85 4.24
N ALA A 96 -6.92 -2.03 4.66
CA ALA A 96 -7.50 -3.36 4.85
C ALA A 96 -7.38 -4.30 3.63
N PRO A 97 -7.60 -3.85 2.37
CA PRO A 97 -7.41 -4.72 1.21
C PRO A 97 -5.99 -5.28 1.07
N LEU A 98 -4.98 -4.50 1.50
CA LEU A 98 -3.58 -4.97 1.45
C LEU A 98 -3.34 -6.18 2.33
N MET A 99 -4.11 -6.34 3.40
CA MET A 99 -3.94 -7.44 4.36
C MET A 99 -4.23 -8.80 3.74
N SER A 100 -4.90 -8.85 2.58
CA SER A 100 -5.23 -10.09 1.88
C SER A 100 -4.14 -10.59 0.94
N LEU A 101 -3.07 -9.82 0.73
CA LEU A 101 -2.02 -10.17 -0.22
C LEU A 101 -1.22 -11.39 0.23
N GLU A 102 -0.84 -12.19 -0.77
CA GLU A 102 0.06 -13.33 -0.60
C GLU A 102 1.14 -13.26 -1.67
N PHE A 103 2.34 -13.69 -1.33
CA PHE A 103 3.47 -13.68 -2.24
C PHE A 103 4.10 -15.06 -2.31
N ASP A 104 4.48 -15.48 -3.51
CA ASP A 104 5.20 -16.73 -3.73
C ASP A 104 6.70 -16.41 -3.74
N LEU A 105 7.35 -16.75 -2.65
CA LEU A 105 8.77 -16.43 -2.45
C LEU A 105 9.64 -17.67 -2.37
#